data_5d64d85f121eca4c76e5c2bf77b47ca1
#
_entry.id   5d64d85f121eca4c76e5c2bf77b47ca1
#
_cell.length_a   1.000
_cell.length_b   1.000
_cell.length_c   1.000
_cell.angle_alpha   90.00
_cell.angle_beta   90.00
_cell.angle_gamma   90.00
#
_symmetry.space_group_name_H-M   'P 1'
#
loop_
_entity.id
_entity.type
_entity.pdbx_description
1 polymer ?
#
loop_
_entity_poly.entity_id
_entity_poly.type
_entity_poly.pdbx_seq_one_letter_code
_entity_poly.pdbx_strand_id
1 'polypeptide(L)'
;MAMSAMASEVKIDKENCTITKDGKTYKLYGKVKIVDSFEDIKVKIVDSFEDADIKIVDAFEDSCGKVKIVEHFEDVKVKIVDSFEDIKIKIVDHFEGVKK
;
A
#
# COMPACT_ATOMS: atom_id res chain seq x y z
N MET A 1 -22.39 -9.42 19.98
CA MET A 1 -22.15 -9.18 19.45
C MET A 1 -21.74 -9.38 18.57
N ALA A 2 -21.52 -9.48 18.00
CA ALA A 2 -21.22 -9.53 17.04
C ALA A 2 -20.45 -9.44 16.36
N MET A 3 -20.03 -9.51 15.87
CA MET A 3 -19.37 -9.27 15.17
C MET A 3 -19.22 -9.51 14.19
N SER A 4 -19.20 -9.76 13.99
CA SER A 4 -19.21 -9.73 12.89
C SER A 4 -18.46 -9.33 12.01
N ALA A 5 -17.88 -9.02 11.80
CA ALA A 5 -17.07 -8.51 10.92
C ALA A 5 -16.41 -9.38 10.08
N MET A 6 -16.93 -9.71 9.19
CA MET A 6 -16.40 -10.54 8.34
C MET A 6 -15.59 -9.94 7.36
N ALA A 7 -15.83 -8.79 6.87
CA ALA A 7 -15.05 -8.14 5.85
C ALA A 7 -13.79 -7.58 6.46
N SER A 8 -12.70 -7.58 5.73
CA SER A 8 -11.48 -6.94 6.16
C SER A 8 -11.71 -5.45 6.27
N GLU A 9 -11.26 -4.87 7.35
CA GLU A 9 -11.33 -3.44 7.52
C GLU A 9 -10.04 -2.83 7.07
N VAL A 10 -10.13 -1.87 6.18
CA VAL A 10 -8.96 -1.16 5.65
C VAL A 10 -9.18 0.33 5.87
N LYS A 11 -8.20 0.97 6.50
CA LYS A 11 -8.22 2.41 6.73
C LYS A 11 -6.95 3.02 6.21
N ILE A 12 -7.09 4.10 5.45
CA ILE A 12 -5.95 4.82 4.92
C ILE A 12 -5.84 6.14 5.66
N ASP A 13 -4.67 6.40 6.23
CA ASP A 13 -4.42 7.60 7.02
C ASP A 13 -3.50 8.51 6.22
N LYS A 14 -4.07 9.60 5.73
CA LYS A 14 -3.31 10.54 4.90
C LYS A 14 -2.26 11.27 5.71
N GLU A 15 -2.57 11.62 6.95
CA GLU A 15 -1.63 12.37 7.76
C GLU A 15 -0.39 11.58 8.14
N ASN A 16 -0.58 10.31 8.46
CA ASN A 16 0.54 9.46 8.85
C ASN A 16 1.07 8.63 7.70
N CYS A 17 0.42 8.69 6.53
CA CYS A 17 0.83 7.95 5.34
C CYS A 17 0.89 6.46 5.62
N THR A 18 -0.21 5.92 6.15
CA THR A 18 -0.27 4.51 6.52
C THR A 18 -1.56 3.90 6.02
N ILE A 19 -1.56 2.57 5.95
CA ILE A 19 -2.75 1.80 5.71
C ILE A 19 -2.85 0.78 6.83
N THR A 20 -4.03 0.67 7.42
CA THR A 20 -4.30 -0.30 8.47
C THR A 20 -5.26 -1.34 7.92
N LYS A 21 -4.89 -2.61 8.04
CA LYS A 21 -5.72 -3.72 7.60
C LYS A 21 -5.80 -4.72 8.73
N ASP A 22 -7.03 -5.04 9.15
CA ASP A 22 -7.28 -6.03 10.19
C ASP A 22 -6.43 -5.78 11.44
N GLY A 23 -6.32 -4.53 11.81
CA GLY A 23 -5.63 -4.15 13.04
C GLY A 23 -4.13 -3.97 12.92
N LYS A 24 -3.55 -4.23 11.75
CA LYS A 24 -2.12 -4.03 11.54
C LYS A 24 -1.90 -2.83 10.65
N THR A 25 -0.96 -1.99 11.01
CA THR A 25 -0.67 -0.76 10.29
C THR A 25 0.64 -0.89 9.53
N TYR A 26 0.60 -0.50 8.26
CA TYR A 26 1.76 -0.55 7.38
C TYR A 26 1.99 0.84 6.80
N LYS A 27 3.25 1.21 6.62
CA LYS A 27 3.60 2.50 6.02
C LYS A 27 3.38 2.43 4.52
N LEU A 28 2.89 3.52 3.94
CA LEU A 28 2.73 3.64 2.48
C LEU A 28 4.00 4.22 1.88
N TYR A 29 5.14 3.81 2.40
CA TYR A 29 6.47 4.13 1.92
C TYR A 29 7.43 3.10 2.52
N GLY A 30 8.65 3.03 1.99
CA GLY A 30 9.62 2.11 2.50
C GLY A 30 9.87 0.95 1.54
N LYS A 31 10.34 -0.17 2.06
CA LYS A 31 10.73 -1.32 1.25
C LYS A 31 9.56 -2.26 1.06
N VAL A 32 9.30 -2.64 -0.19
CA VAL A 32 8.15 -3.47 -0.54
C VAL A 32 8.64 -4.67 -1.33
N LYS A 33 8.16 -5.83 -0.98
CA LYS A 33 8.41 -7.04 -1.75
C LYS A 33 7.12 -7.44 -2.45
N ILE A 34 7.18 -7.68 -3.75
CA ILE A 34 6.03 -8.14 -4.53
C ILE A 34 5.97 -9.65 -4.44
N VAL A 35 4.83 -10.17 -4.01
CA VAL A 35 4.67 -11.61 -3.80
C VAL A 35 3.40 -12.10 -4.49
N ASP A 36 3.30 -13.42 -4.68
CA ASP A 36 2.12 -14.05 -5.26
C ASP A 36 1.18 -14.59 -4.19
N SER A 37 1.68 -14.78 -2.99
CA SER A 37 0.86 -15.29 -1.90
C SER A 37 1.47 -14.86 -0.58
N PHE A 38 0.69 -15.00 0.48
CA PHE A 38 1.10 -14.61 1.84
C PHE A 38 1.40 -13.12 1.91
N GLU A 39 0.62 -12.33 1.17
CA GLU A 39 0.79 -10.88 1.14
C GLU A 39 0.21 -10.24 2.40
N ASP A 40 0.74 -9.05 2.72
CA ASP A 40 0.18 -8.24 3.78
C ASP A 40 -0.94 -7.36 3.23
N ILE A 41 -0.78 -6.86 2.02
CA ILE A 41 -1.70 -5.90 1.40
C ILE A 41 -1.91 -6.27 -0.06
N LYS A 42 -3.13 -6.18 -0.54
CA LYS A 42 -3.46 -6.36 -1.96
C LYS A 42 -3.60 -4.99 -2.60
N VAL A 43 -2.93 -4.79 -3.71
CA VAL A 43 -2.85 -3.49 -4.37
C VAL A 43 -3.32 -3.61 -5.81
N LYS A 44 -4.17 -2.67 -6.23
CA LYS A 44 -4.55 -2.56 -7.63
C LYS A 44 -3.92 -1.30 -8.20
N ILE A 45 -3.25 -1.42 -9.35
CA ILE A 45 -2.63 -0.28 -10.00
C ILE A 45 -3.63 0.28 -10.99
N VAL A 46 -3.93 1.56 -10.88
CA VAL A 46 -4.94 2.24 -11.69
C VAL A 46 -4.36 3.52 -12.28
N ASP A 47 -5.08 4.11 -13.24
CA ASP A 47 -4.69 5.36 -13.86
C ASP A 47 -5.45 6.55 -13.28
N SER A 48 -6.55 6.29 -12.60
CA SER A 48 -7.35 7.36 -12.01
C SER A 48 -8.14 6.82 -10.84
N PHE A 49 -8.66 7.72 -10.03
CA PHE A 49 -9.44 7.41 -8.85
C PHE A 49 -8.63 6.57 -7.85
N GLU A 50 -7.33 6.83 -7.78
CA GLU A 50 -6.45 6.12 -6.86
C GLU A 50 -6.60 6.66 -5.45
N ASP A 51 -6.22 5.85 -4.48
CA ASP A 51 -6.20 6.25 -3.08
C ASP A 51 -4.86 6.91 -2.74
N ALA A 52 -3.81 6.52 -3.46
CA ALA A 52 -2.48 7.05 -3.21
C ALA A 52 -1.67 7.04 -4.50
N ASP A 53 -0.78 8.03 -4.62
CA ASP A 53 0.18 8.10 -5.72
C ASP A 53 1.51 7.59 -5.18
N ILE A 54 2.13 6.64 -5.87
CA ILE A 54 3.35 5.97 -5.42
C ILE A 54 4.46 6.19 -6.43
N LYS A 55 5.61 6.62 -5.94
CA LYS A 55 6.80 6.76 -6.76
C LYS A 55 7.76 5.63 -6.41
N ILE A 56 8.24 4.91 -7.43
CA ILE A 56 9.21 3.84 -7.22
C ILE A 56 10.59 4.47 -7.26
N VAL A 57 11.36 4.23 -6.21
CA VAL A 57 12.69 4.83 -6.08
C VAL A 57 13.73 3.75 -5.80
N ASP A 58 15.00 4.08 -5.99
CA ASP A 58 16.10 3.16 -5.69
C ASP A 58 16.72 3.44 -4.33
N ALA A 59 16.43 4.61 -3.76
CA ALA A 59 16.99 5.01 -2.47
C ALA A 59 16.12 6.11 -1.91
N PHE A 60 16.30 6.39 -0.61
CA PHE A 60 15.59 7.46 0.08
C PHE A 60 14.07 7.21 0.07
N GLU A 61 13.71 5.97 0.39
CA GLU A 61 12.31 5.55 0.39
C GLU A 61 11.61 5.86 1.71
N ASP A 62 12.08 6.83 2.45
CA ASP A 62 11.55 7.12 3.78
C ASP A 62 10.58 8.29 3.82
N SER A 63 10.01 8.66 2.69
CA SER A 63 9.01 9.72 2.61
C SER A 63 7.72 9.17 2.04
N CYS A 64 6.61 9.75 2.42
CA CYS A 64 5.29 9.27 2.02
C CYS A 64 5.20 9.06 0.51
N GLY A 65 4.76 7.90 0.12
CA GLY A 65 4.57 7.56 -1.29
C GLY A 65 5.81 7.07 -2.01
N LYS A 66 6.98 7.08 -1.38
CA LYS A 66 8.19 6.58 -2.04
C LYS A 66 8.45 5.15 -1.63
N VAL A 67 8.53 4.26 -2.62
CA VAL A 67 8.63 2.83 -2.39
C VAL A 67 9.83 2.27 -3.12
N LYS A 68 10.61 1.46 -2.43
CA LYS A 68 11.72 0.72 -3.03
C LYS A 68 11.31 -0.74 -3.11
N ILE A 69 11.41 -1.33 -4.30
CA ILE A 69 11.08 -2.74 -4.49
C ILE A 69 12.32 -3.55 -4.16
N VAL A 70 12.17 -4.49 -3.23
CA VAL A 70 13.29 -5.31 -2.77
C VAL A 70 12.93 -6.78 -2.80
N GLU A 71 13.95 -7.65 -2.73
CA GLU A 71 13.74 -9.09 -2.68
C GLU A 71 13.80 -9.59 -1.25
N HIS A 72 14.47 -8.87 -0.37
CA HIS A 72 14.69 -9.29 1.01
C HIS A 72 14.62 -8.07 1.93
N PHE A 73 14.36 -8.33 3.19
CA PHE A 73 14.34 -7.28 4.22
C PHE A 73 13.28 -6.22 3.94
N GLU A 74 12.15 -6.69 3.42
CA GLU A 74 11.04 -5.79 3.12
C GLU A 74 10.32 -5.35 4.39
N ASP A 75 9.65 -4.20 4.32
CA ASP A 75 8.79 -3.71 5.38
C ASP A 75 7.38 -4.26 5.21
N VAL A 76 6.95 -4.52 3.98
CA VAL A 76 5.61 -5.01 3.70
C VAL A 76 5.64 -5.87 2.43
N LYS A 77 4.80 -6.89 2.41
CA LYS A 77 4.63 -7.75 1.24
C LYS A 77 3.33 -7.37 0.54
N VAL A 78 3.42 -7.16 -0.76
CA VAL A 78 2.32 -6.67 -1.56
C VAL A 78 2.03 -7.63 -2.70
N LYS A 79 0.74 -7.92 -2.90
CA LYS A 79 0.30 -8.68 -4.06
C LYS A 79 -0.46 -7.72 -4.99
N ILE A 80 -0.10 -7.72 -6.26
CA ILE A 80 -0.77 -6.92 -7.27
C ILE A 80 -1.97 -7.71 -7.78
N VAL A 81 -3.15 -7.13 -7.71
CA VAL A 81 -4.39 -7.81 -8.06
C VAL A 81 -5.21 -6.95 -9.03
N ASP A 82 -6.17 -7.56 -9.69
CA ASP A 82 -7.09 -6.87 -10.58
C ASP A 82 -8.42 -6.55 -9.90
N SER A 83 -8.72 -7.25 -8.82
CA SER A 83 -9.96 -7.02 -8.11
C SER A 83 -9.78 -7.44 -6.65
N PHE A 84 -10.72 -7.03 -5.82
CA PHE A 84 -10.70 -7.31 -4.39
C PHE A 84 -9.45 -6.73 -3.73
N GLU A 85 -9.03 -5.55 -4.20
CA GLU A 85 -7.86 -4.88 -3.66
C GLU A 85 -8.15 -4.25 -2.31
N ASP A 86 -7.09 -4.03 -1.53
CA ASP A 86 -7.20 -3.27 -0.29
C ASP A 86 -7.00 -1.77 -0.56
N ILE A 87 -6.21 -1.44 -1.57
CA ILE A 87 -5.92 -0.05 -1.89
C ILE A 87 -5.66 0.06 -3.39
N LYS A 88 -6.06 1.18 -3.97
CA LYS A 88 -5.76 1.51 -5.37
C LYS A 88 -4.63 2.51 -5.39
N ILE A 89 -3.62 2.25 -6.19
CA ILE A 89 -2.48 3.16 -6.31
C ILE A 89 -2.25 3.52 -7.76
N LYS A 90 -1.64 4.69 -7.96
CA LYS A 90 -1.19 5.12 -9.28
C LYS A 90 0.31 5.32 -9.18
N ILE A 91 1.05 4.80 -10.15
CA ILE A 91 2.50 4.97 -10.19
C ILE A 91 2.79 6.31 -10.85
N VAL A 92 3.52 7.16 -10.17
CA VAL A 92 3.80 8.52 -10.63
C VAL A 92 5.28 8.81 -10.55
N ASP A 93 5.72 9.87 -11.25
CA ASP A 93 7.09 10.33 -11.18
C ASP A 93 7.23 11.51 -10.24
N HIS A 94 6.13 12.21 -9.95
CA HIS A 94 6.13 13.39 -9.11
C HIS A 94 4.85 13.46 -8.32
N PHE A 95 4.88 14.19 -7.23
CA PHE A 95 3.69 14.47 -6.42
C PHE A 95 3.11 13.18 -5.82
N GLU A 96 4.00 12.31 -5.36
CA GLU A 96 3.56 11.08 -4.67
C GLU A 96 2.95 11.43 -3.32
N GLY A 97 2.12 10.54 -2.80
CA GLY A 97 1.50 10.72 -1.50
C GLY A 97 0.09 10.17 -1.47
N VAL A 98 -0.52 10.24 -0.32
CA VAL A 98 -1.85 9.72 -0.11
C VAL A 98 -2.88 10.77 -0.51
N LYS A 99 -3.87 10.38 -1.30
CA LYS A 99 -4.87 11.29 -1.79
C LYS A 99 -6.11 11.35 -0.90
N LYS A 100 -6.38 10.32 -0.15
CA LYS A 100 -7.57 10.27 0.68
C LYS A 100 -7.29 10.46 2.14
#